data_276f993fd73f361d1d120422d958f48b
#
_entry.id   276f993fd73f361d1d120422d958f48b
#
_cell.length_a   1.000
_cell.length_b   1.000
_cell.length_c   1.000
_cell.angle_alpha   90.00
_cell.angle_beta   90.00
_cell.angle_gamma   90.00
#
_symmetry.space_group_name_H-M   'P 1'
#
loop_
_entity.id
_entity.type
_entity.pdbx_description
1 polymer ?
#
loop_
_entity_poly.entity_id
_entity_poly.type
_entity_poly.pdbx_seq_one_letter_code
_entity_poly.pdbx_strand_id
1 'polypeptide(L)'
;MWFWLSLIALLCWSGSDLFSKIGCQSETDKYSHLKMVTAVGVVMGLHAAYEIFIGGTQVTWEIIWTYLPVSLLYISSMAMGYIGLRYIELSISSPICNSSGALVAVLCLITGGMGELVPAQLVATALVCVGVVGLGIVEAHEDEDLR
;
A
#
# COMPACT_ATOMS: atom_id res chain seq x y z
N MET A 1 14.02 -16.52 12.55
CA MET A 1 12.61 -16.19 12.87
C MET A 1 12.03 -15.07 12.00
N TRP A 2 12.75 -13.97 11.75
CA TRP A 2 12.26 -12.85 10.94
C TRP A 2 11.80 -13.25 9.51
N PHE A 3 12.50 -14.17 8.85
CA PHE A 3 12.15 -14.64 7.49
C PHE A 3 10.75 -15.27 7.43
N TRP A 4 10.42 -16.16 8.37
CA TRP A 4 9.10 -16.79 8.43
C TRP A 4 7.98 -15.81 8.73
N LEU A 5 8.26 -14.84 9.61
CA LEU A 5 7.31 -13.77 9.92
C LEU A 5 7.06 -12.88 8.70
N SER A 6 8.11 -12.61 7.91
CA SER A 6 7.97 -11.84 6.66
C SER A 6 7.16 -12.59 5.60
N LEU A 7 7.32 -13.92 5.49
CA LEU A 7 6.49 -14.74 4.60
C LEU A 7 5.01 -14.74 5.02
N ILE A 8 4.74 -14.87 6.32
CA ILE A 8 3.37 -14.81 6.84
C ILE A 8 2.77 -13.43 6.55
N ALA A 9 3.51 -12.36 6.81
CA ALA A 9 3.08 -11.00 6.51
C ALA A 9 2.77 -10.81 5.02
N LEU A 10 3.61 -11.34 4.13
CA LEU A 10 3.41 -11.31 2.68
C LEU A 10 2.09 -12.01 2.28
N LEU A 11 1.84 -13.20 2.81
CA LEU A 11 0.61 -13.96 2.53
C LEU A 11 -0.62 -13.23 3.05
N CYS A 12 -0.55 -12.66 4.26
CA CYS A 12 -1.65 -11.86 4.83
C CYS A 12 -1.91 -10.60 4.00
N TRP A 13 -0.85 -9.94 3.54
CA TRP A 13 -0.98 -8.73 2.70
C TRP A 13 -1.59 -9.06 1.34
N SER A 14 -1.09 -10.11 0.67
CA SER A 14 -1.65 -10.58 -0.60
C SER A 14 -3.13 -10.99 -0.48
N GLY A 15 -3.49 -11.68 0.61
CA GLY A 15 -4.89 -12.00 0.92
C GLY A 15 -5.74 -10.74 1.12
N SER A 16 -5.22 -9.74 1.83
CA SER A 16 -5.89 -8.45 2.01
C SER A 16 -6.14 -7.74 0.68
N ASP A 17 -5.16 -7.71 -0.22
CA ASP A 17 -5.29 -7.11 -1.56
C ASP A 17 -6.38 -7.82 -2.38
N LEU A 18 -6.41 -9.15 -2.34
CA LEU A 18 -7.42 -9.95 -3.04
C LEU A 18 -8.84 -9.67 -2.53
N PHE A 19 -9.04 -9.70 -1.21
CA PHE A 19 -10.34 -9.40 -0.61
C PHE A 19 -10.76 -7.95 -0.84
N SER A 20 -9.82 -7.01 -0.82
CA SER A 20 -10.07 -5.60 -1.14
C SER A 20 -10.52 -5.43 -2.59
N LYS A 21 -9.89 -6.14 -3.52
CA LYS A 21 -10.31 -6.16 -4.93
C LYS A 21 -11.74 -6.69 -5.09
N ILE A 22 -12.03 -7.84 -4.50
CA ILE A 22 -13.37 -8.44 -4.53
C ILE A 22 -14.42 -7.48 -3.93
N GLY A 23 -14.09 -6.84 -2.81
CA GLY A 23 -14.99 -5.88 -2.15
C GLY A 23 -15.22 -4.59 -2.95
N CYS A 24 -14.24 -4.15 -3.75
CA CYS A 24 -14.36 -2.95 -4.58
C CYS A 24 -15.04 -3.18 -5.94
N GLN A 25 -15.12 -4.42 -6.41
CA GLN A 25 -15.52 -4.79 -7.79
C GLN A 25 -17.03 -4.98 -7.98
N SER A 26 -17.88 -4.54 -7.06
CA SER A 26 -19.34 -4.69 -7.21
C SER A 26 -19.88 -3.82 -8.36
N GLU A 27 -20.41 -4.44 -9.40
CA GLU A 27 -21.04 -3.74 -10.53
C GLU A 27 -22.33 -3.04 -10.13
N THR A 28 -23.05 -3.58 -9.17
CA THR A 28 -24.33 -3.05 -8.69
C THR A 28 -24.20 -1.92 -7.68
N ASP A 29 -23.03 -1.80 -7.02
CA ASP A 29 -22.82 -0.81 -5.97
C ASP A 29 -21.76 0.22 -6.36
N LYS A 30 -22.22 1.40 -6.72
CA LYS A 30 -21.35 2.54 -7.08
C LYS A 30 -20.37 2.93 -5.97
N TYR A 31 -20.70 2.66 -4.72
CA TYR A 31 -19.94 3.08 -3.55
C TYR A 31 -19.18 1.93 -2.86
N SER A 32 -18.99 0.79 -3.54
CA SER A 32 -18.30 -0.38 -2.98
C SER A 32 -16.91 -0.05 -2.44
N HIS A 33 -16.12 0.76 -3.14
CA HIS A 33 -14.81 1.22 -2.71
C HIS A 33 -14.85 2.05 -1.41
N LEU A 34 -15.86 2.91 -1.22
CA LEU A 34 -16.01 3.68 0.02
C LEU A 34 -16.41 2.78 1.20
N LYS A 35 -17.24 1.78 0.96
CA LYS A 35 -17.57 0.77 1.96
C LYS A 35 -16.34 -0.02 2.39
N MET A 36 -15.45 -0.34 1.44
CA MET A 36 -14.17 -0.99 1.74
C MET A 36 -13.27 -0.11 2.60
N VAL A 37 -13.10 1.17 2.25
CA VAL A 37 -12.35 2.14 3.07
C VAL A 37 -12.93 2.20 4.48
N THR A 38 -14.25 2.28 4.60
CA THR A 38 -14.92 2.35 5.91
C THR A 38 -14.72 1.07 6.71
N ALA A 39 -14.83 -0.10 6.10
CA ALA A 39 -14.62 -1.39 6.76
C ALA A 39 -13.19 -1.52 7.31
N VAL A 40 -12.19 -1.18 6.51
CA VAL A 40 -10.78 -1.17 6.95
C VAL A 40 -10.59 -0.15 8.06
N GLY A 41 -11.16 1.05 7.94
CA GLY A 41 -11.09 2.09 8.98
C GLY A 41 -11.68 1.63 10.31
N VAL A 42 -12.82 0.91 10.28
CA VAL A 42 -13.43 0.34 11.49
C VAL A 42 -12.52 -0.71 12.14
N VAL A 43 -11.95 -1.64 11.37
CA VAL A 43 -11.05 -2.66 11.89
C VAL A 43 -9.79 -2.04 12.49
N MET A 44 -9.18 -1.06 11.80
CA MET A 44 -8.03 -0.34 12.30
C MET A 44 -8.35 0.49 13.56
N GLY A 45 -9.54 1.10 13.59
CA GLY A 45 -10.03 1.85 14.76
C GLY A 45 -10.25 0.95 15.97
N LEU A 46 -10.81 -0.23 15.79
CA LEU A 46 -10.98 -1.23 16.86
C LEU A 46 -9.62 -1.71 17.40
N HIS A 47 -8.65 -1.94 16.50
CA HIS A 47 -7.29 -2.30 16.92
C HIS A 47 -6.62 -1.16 17.69
N ALA A 48 -6.73 0.06 17.23
CA ALA A 48 -6.22 1.23 17.94
C ALA A 48 -6.86 1.39 19.33
N ALA A 49 -8.19 1.20 19.43
CA ALA A 49 -8.89 1.21 20.71
C ALA A 49 -8.37 0.10 21.66
N TYR A 50 -8.16 -1.10 21.14
CA TYR A 50 -7.56 -2.19 21.92
C TYR A 50 -6.19 -1.81 22.47
N GLU A 51 -5.30 -1.25 21.64
CA GLU A 51 -3.94 -0.82 22.06
C GLU A 51 -3.98 0.30 23.11
N ILE A 52 -4.92 1.24 23.00
CA ILE A 52 -5.06 2.34 23.97
C ILE A 52 -5.62 1.84 25.29
N PHE A 53 -6.71 1.06 25.27
CA PHE A 53 -7.43 0.68 26.50
C PHE A 53 -6.86 -0.55 27.19
N ILE A 54 -6.28 -1.50 26.46
CA ILE A 54 -5.79 -2.78 26.98
C ILE A 54 -4.27 -2.87 26.87
N GLY A 55 -3.68 -2.43 25.76
CA GLY A 55 -2.24 -2.40 25.53
C GLY A 55 -1.50 -1.34 26.37
N GLY A 56 -2.22 -0.37 26.93
CA GLY A 56 -1.64 0.69 27.76
C GLY A 56 -0.85 1.74 27.00
N THR A 57 -1.04 1.82 25.69
CA THR A 57 -0.39 2.82 24.83
C THR A 57 -0.89 4.22 25.18
N GLN A 58 0.01 5.10 25.59
CA GLN A 58 -0.34 6.48 25.93
C GLN A 58 -0.34 7.36 24.67
N VAL A 59 -1.49 7.95 24.37
CA VAL A 59 -1.64 8.90 23.28
C VAL A 59 -1.59 10.32 23.83
N THR A 60 -0.55 11.08 23.44
CA THR A 60 -0.40 12.49 23.82
C THR A 60 -0.82 13.40 22.67
N TRP A 61 -1.18 14.65 23.00
CA TRP A 61 -1.51 15.65 21.98
C TRP A 61 -0.35 15.91 21.02
N GLU A 62 0.87 15.83 21.50
CA GLU A 62 2.08 15.99 20.68
C GLU A 62 2.16 14.91 19.60
N ILE A 63 1.89 13.66 19.95
CA ILE A 63 1.85 12.53 18.99
C ILE A 63 0.76 12.78 17.94
N ILE A 64 -0.44 13.20 18.37
CA ILE A 64 -1.54 13.46 17.44
C ILE A 64 -1.15 14.52 16.41
N TRP A 65 -0.62 15.68 16.85
CA TRP A 65 -0.23 16.74 15.93
C TRP A 65 0.92 16.37 15.02
N THR A 66 1.90 15.61 15.52
CA THR A 66 3.04 15.16 14.72
C THR A 66 2.61 14.19 13.61
N TYR A 67 1.70 13.28 13.90
CA TYR A 67 1.27 12.25 12.94
C TYR A 67 0.05 12.64 12.10
N LEU A 68 -0.66 13.72 12.43
CA LEU A 68 -1.85 14.17 11.71
C LEU A 68 -1.61 14.34 10.19
N PRO A 69 -0.55 15.05 9.73
CA PRO A 69 -0.31 15.22 8.30
C PRO A 69 -0.06 13.89 7.58
N VAL A 70 0.72 13.01 8.20
CA VAL A 70 1.04 11.68 7.66
C VAL A 70 -0.22 10.82 7.59
N SER A 71 -1.06 10.86 8.62
CA SER A 71 -2.33 10.12 8.66
C SER A 71 -3.30 10.58 7.57
N LEU A 72 -3.40 11.89 7.33
CA LEU A 72 -4.24 12.43 6.25
C LEU A 72 -3.74 12.00 4.88
N LEU A 73 -2.43 12.04 4.63
CA LEU A 73 -1.82 11.56 3.40
C LEU A 73 -2.07 10.06 3.22
N TYR A 74 -1.93 9.27 4.29
CA TYR A 74 -2.15 7.83 4.26
C TYR A 74 -3.62 7.49 3.91
N ILE A 75 -4.59 8.13 4.58
CA ILE A 75 -6.02 7.91 4.30
C ILE A 75 -6.35 8.31 2.86
N SER A 76 -5.82 9.43 2.38
CA SER A 76 -6.03 9.89 1.00
C SER A 76 -5.45 8.90 -0.01
N SER A 77 -4.23 8.41 0.23
CA SER A 77 -3.58 7.39 -0.60
C SER A 77 -4.37 6.08 -0.63
N MET A 78 -4.84 5.60 0.53
CA MET A 78 -5.66 4.39 0.63
C MET A 78 -6.98 4.54 -0.12
N ALA A 79 -7.67 5.68 0.04
CA ALA A 79 -8.91 5.94 -0.68
C ALA A 79 -8.71 5.93 -2.20
N MET A 80 -7.65 6.56 -2.69
CA MET A 80 -7.27 6.53 -4.11
C MET A 80 -6.92 5.12 -4.58
N GLY A 81 -6.22 4.34 -3.76
CA GLY A 81 -5.89 2.95 -4.03
C GLY A 81 -7.15 2.09 -4.21
N TYR A 82 -8.15 2.21 -3.33
CA TYR A 82 -9.42 1.49 -3.45
C TYR A 82 -10.26 1.94 -4.64
N ILE A 83 -10.20 3.22 -5.03
CA ILE A 83 -10.79 3.69 -6.29
C ILE A 83 -10.08 3.01 -7.47
N GLY A 84 -8.75 2.97 -7.46
CA GLY A 84 -7.96 2.28 -8.49
C GLY A 84 -8.31 0.80 -8.61
N LEU A 85 -8.41 0.07 -7.49
CA LEU A 85 -8.78 -1.34 -7.46
C LEU A 85 -10.16 -1.63 -8.09
N ARG A 86 -11.03 -0.66 -8.18
CA ARG A 86 -12.32 -0.81 -8.86
C ARG A 86 -12.16 -0.92 -10.38
N TYR A 87 -11.23 -0.18 -10.96
CA TYR A 87 -11.08 0.01 -12.40
C TYR A 87 -9.88 -0.73 -12.98
N ILE A 88 -8.83 -0.95 -12.20
CA ILE A 88 -7.57 -1.55 -12.62
C ILE A 88 -7.49 -3.00 -12.13
N GLU A 89 -6.89 -3.88 -12.92
CA GLU A 89 -6.66 -5.27 -12.51
C GLU A 89 -5.70 -5.37 -11.33
N LEU A 90 -5.94 -6.36 -10.47
CA LEU A 90 -5.12 -6.57 -9.27
C LEU A 90 -3.68 -6.95 -9.61
N SER A 91 -3.49 -7.70 -10.69
CA SER A 91 -2.18 -8.09 -11.24
C SER A 91 -1.26 -6.91 -11.51
N ILE A 92 -1.83 -5.76 -11.80
CA ILE A 92 -1.14 -4.51 -12.12
C ILE A 92 -1.12 -3.58 -10.92
N SER A 93 -2.28 -3.39 -10.29
CA SER A 93 -2.43 -2.46 -9.17
C SER A 93 -1.57 -2.86 -7.96
N SER A 94 -1.52 -4.17 -7.62
CA SER A 94 -0.81 -4.64 -6.43
C SER A 94 0.71 -4.43 -6.53
N PRO A 95 1.42 -4.81 -7.61
CA PRO A 95 2.84 -4.51 -7.75
C PRO A 95 3.17 -3.02 -7.72
N ILE A 96 2.33 -2.18 -8.34
CA ILE A 96 2.52 -0.72 -8.35
C ILE A 96 2.38 -0.15 -6.93
N CYS A 97 1.32 -0.50 -6.22
CA CYS A 97 1.11 -0.04 -4.85
C CYS A 97 2.21 -0.52 -3.89
N ASN A 98 2.69 -1.75 -4.06
CA ASN A 98 3.73 -2.34 -3.23
C ASN A 98 5.16 -1.90 -3.61
N SER A 99 5.33 -1.16 -4.70
CA SER A 99 6.63 -0.59 -5.11
C SER A 99 7.08 0.63 -4.28
N SER A 100 6.27 1.06 -3.31
CA SER A 100 6.59 2.19 -2.43
C SER A 100 7.94 2.06 -1.73
N GLY A 101 8.36 0.84 -1.38
CA GLY A 101 9.69 0.57 -0.83
C GLY A 101 10.84 0.96 -1.78
N ALA A 102 10.67 0.76 -3.08
CA ALA A 102 11.64 1.19 -4.09
C ALA A 102 11.72 2.73 -4.18
N LEU A 103 10.57 3.42 -4.11
CA LEU A 103 10.53 4.89 -4.07
C LEU A 103 11.23 5.45 -2.82
N VAL A 104 11.02 4.82 -1.65
CA VAL A 104 11.72 5.21 -0.42
C VAL A 104 13.23 5.03 -0.59
N ALA A 105 13.70 3.92 -1.16
CA ALA A 105 15.12 3.69 -1.42
C ALA A 105 15.70 4.76 -2.36
N VAL A 106 14.97 5.14 -3.42
CA VAL A 106 15.39 6.21 -4.34
C VAL A 106 15.45 7.56 -3.61
N LEU A 107 14.48 7.89 -2.77
CA LEU A 107 14.50 9.11 -1.96
C LEU A 107 15.67 9.13 -0.98
N CYS A 108 15.99 8.01 -0.33
CA CYS A 108 17.17 7.91 0.52
C CYS A 108 18.49 8.17 -0.26
N LEU A 109 18.58 7.67 -1.49
CA LEU A 109 19.73 7.97 -2.37
C LEU A 109 19.87 9.45 -2.67
N ILE A 110 18.76 10.13 -2.97
CA ILE A 110 18.76 11.57 -3.31
C ILE A 110 19.09 12.44 -2.09
N THR A 111 18.59 12.05 -0.90
CA THR A 111 18.81 12.82 0.34
C THR A 111 20.16 12.57 1.01
N GLY A 112 21.03 11.79 0.40
CA GLY A 112 22.41 11.57 0.87
C GLY A 112 22.62 10.37 1.78
N GLY A 113 21.58 9.53 1.95
CA GLY A 113 21.68 8.27 2.72
C GLY A 113 22.41 7.13 2.01
N MET A 114 23.22 7.44 1.00
CA MET A 114 23.94 6.42 0.19
C MET A 114 24.88 5.51 0.99
N GLY A 115 25.36 5.96 2.15
CA GLY A 115 26.28 5.16 2.99
C GLY A 115 25.62 3.98 3.70
N GLU A 116 24.31 3.91 3.73
CA GLU A 116 23.56 2.87 4.44
C GLU A 116 23.02 1.75 3.54
N LEU A 117 23.05 1.94 2.21
CA LEU A 117 22.49 0.97 1.27
C LEU A 117 23.56 0.01 0.76
N VAL A 118 23.30 -1.28 0.94
CA VAL A 118 24.14 -2.36 0.39
C VAL A 118 23.94 -2.46 -1.12
N PRO A 119 24.99 -2.74 -1.94
CA PRO A 119 24.88 -2.87 -3.40
C PRO A 119 23.75 -3.78 -3.88
N ALA A 120 23.47 -4.86 -3.13
CA ALA A 120 22.36 -5.77 -3.43
C ALA A 120 20.98 -5.09 -3.34
N GLN A 121 20.82 -4.14 -2.42
CA GLN A 121 19.59 -3.36 -2.28
C GLN A 121 19.38 -2.40 -3.45
N LEU A 122 20.47 -1.81 -3.96
CA LEU A 122 20.40 -0.95 -5.14
C LEU A 122 19.98 -1.72 -6.39
N VAL A 123 20.53 -2.92 -6.59
CA VAL A 123 20.14 -3.81 -7.70
C VAL A 123 18.67 -4.22 -7.55
N ALA A 124 18.24 -4.62 -6.36
CA ALA A 124 16.84 -4.99 -6.10
C ALA A 124 15.89 -3.81 -6.38
N THR A 125 16.24 -2.60 -5.92
CA THR A 125 15.47 -1.38 -6.19
C THR A 125 15.35 -1.09 -7.68
N ALA A 126 16.46 -1.18 -8.42
CA ALA A 126 16.46 -0.98 -9.86
C ALA A 126 15.57 -2.01 -10.59
N LEU A 127 15.64 -3.28 -10.19
CA LEU A 127 14.78 -4.34 -10.76
C LEU A 127 13.30 -4.08 -10.50
N VAL A 128 12.93 -3.64 -9.29
CA VAL A 128 11.53 -3.29 -8.97
C VAL A 128 11.08 -2.10 -9.81
N CYS A 129 11.89 -1.05 -9.95
CA CYS A 129 11.55 0.11 -10.79
C CYS A 129 11.33 -0.29 -12.26
N VAL A 130 12.21 -1.10 -12.82
CA VAL A 130 12.08 -1.62 -14.19
C VAL A 130 10.84 -2.48 -14.34
N GLY A 131 10.55 -3.35 -13.37
CA GLY A 131 9.34 -4.18 -13.37
C GLY A 131 8.05 -3.37 -13.36
N VAL A 132 7.96 -2.34 -12.51
CA VAL A 132 6.78 -1.46 -12.41
C VAL A 132 6.57 -0.66 -13.69
N VAL A 133 7.65 -0.10 -14.26
CA VAL A 133 7.57 0.61 -15.54
C VAL A 133 7.16 -0.34 -16.67
N GLY A 134 7.73 -1.55 -16.69
CA GLY A 134 7.38 -2.58 -17.66
C GLY A 134 5.90 -2.97 -17.60
N LEU A 135 5.34 -3.18 -16.41
CA LEU A 135 3.91 -3.44 -16.22
C LEU A 135 3.04 -2.30 -16.76
N GLY A 136 3.40 -1.06 -16.47
CA GLY A 136 2.65 0.10 -16.97
C GLY A 136 2.68 0.22 -18.50
N ILE A 137 3.79 -0.16 -19.15
CA ILE A 137 3.91 -0.16 -20.62
C ILE A 137 3.04 -1.27 -21.24
N VAL A 138 3.06 -2.47 -20.65
CA VAL A 138 2.25 -3.60 -21.16
C VAL A 138 0.76 -3.27 -21.08
N GLU A 139 0.31 -2.74 -19.94
CA GLU A 139 -1.09 -2.33 -19.76
C GLU A 139 -1.52 -1.27 -20.78
N ALA A 140 -0.67 -0.25 -20.99
CA ALA A 140 -0.97 0.78 -21.97
C ALA A 140 -1.12 0.24 -23.38
N HIS A 141 -0.38 -0.82 -23.73
CA HIS A 141 -0.50 -1.49 -25.04
C HIS A 141 -1.76 -2.36 -25.15
N GLU A 142 -2.11 -3.10 -24.09
CA GLU A 142 -3.35 -3.89 -24.09
C GLU A 142 -4.59 -3.02 -24.24
N ASP A 143 -4.63 -1.85 -23.61
CA ASP A 143 -5.71 -0.88 -23.74
C ASP A 143 -5.82 -0.29 -25.16
N GLU A 144 -4.72 -0.16 -25.89
CA GLU A 144 -4.73 0.27 -27.30
C GLU A 144 -5.23 -0.83 -28.24
N ASP A 145 -4.87 -2.08 -27.98
CA ASP A 145 -5.28 -3.23 -28.84
C ASP A 145 -6.77 -3.60 -28.64
N LEU A 146 -7.37 -3.21 -27.51
CA LEU A 146 -8.80 -3.45 -27.20
C LEU A 146 -9.74 -2.33 -27.70
N ARG A 147 -9.21 -1.20 -28.18
CA ARG A 147 -9.95 -0.07 -28.75
C ARG A 147 -10.07 -0.14 -30.25
#